data_6182a035e124654280e1a99452ab818e
#
_entry.id   6182a035e124654280e1a99452ab818e
#
_cell.length_a   1.000
_cell.length_b   1.000
_cell.length_c   1.000
_cell.angle_alpha   90.00
_cell.angle_beta   90.00
_cell.angle_gamma   90.00
#
_symmetry.space_group_name_H-M   'P 1'
#
loop_
_entity.id
_entity.type
_entity.pdbx_description
1 polymer ?
#
loop_
_entity_poly.entity_id
_entity_poly.type
_entity_poly.pdbx_seq_one_letter_code
_entity_poly.pdbx_strand_id
1 'polypeptide(L)'
;MPTAPPAVELAAPDIAPYAAGNTGIPYVTSFDSGRPGRHVLVNALAHGNELCGAITLDELFRRGIRPLAGKLTLCFANVAAYRRFDPASPTASRFVDEDFNRLWDAATLDGKRQSAELARARALRPLVDTVDLLLDLHSMQQASPPLMLAGLADKSLALARRVGVPEIIVRDAGHAAGARLRDYGGFADPASPKAALLVECGQHWERPTAELAMATAWRFLAAAGVLAPAEAARILAQPAKPQRVVAVTDAVTIANDRFEFTEDFRGLEVIARAGTVIAHDDGREIRTPYDDCVLIMPSRRLLRGQTAVRLGRFTA
;
A
#
# COMPACT_ATOMS: atom_id res chain seq x y z
N MET A 1 -15.67 -21.86 -11.76
CA MET A 1 -16.48 -21.85 -10.52
C MET A 1 -15.98 -20.67 -9.68
N PRO A 2 -16.81 -19.79 -9.12
CA PRO A 2 -16.32 -18.82 -8.16
C PRO A 2 -15.71 -19.58 -6.98
N THR A 3 -14.43 -19.37 -6.73
CA THR A 3 -13.77 -19.89 -5.52
C THR A 3 -14.42 -19.29 -4.30
N ALA A 4 -14.64 -20.09 -3.25
CA ALA A 4 -15.13 -19.58 -1.97
C ALA A 4 -14.24 -18.40 -1.53
N PRO A 5 -14.83 -17.35 -0.91
CA PRO A 5 -14.04 -16.24 -0.41
C PRO A 5 -13.00 -16.76 0.60
N PRO A 6 -11.78 -16.18 0.61
CA PRO A 6 -10.76 -16.56 1.58
C PRO A 6 -11.27 -16.45 3.01
N ALA A 7 -10.87 -17.40 3.87
CA ALA A 7 -11.23 -17.39 5.28
C ALA A 7 -10.66 -16.15 5.99
N VAL A 8 -11.43 -15.54 6.88
CA VAL A 8 -10.97 -14.43 7.71
C VAL A 8 -10.31 -15.01 8.97
N GLU A 9 -8.96 -15.03 8.98
CA GLU A 9 -8.17 -15.53 10.12
C GLU A 9 -7.85 -14.42 11.14
N LEU A 10 -7.97 -13.16 10.73
CA LEU A 10 -7.62 -12.00 11.52
C LEU A 10 -8.87 -11.44 12.24
N ALA A 11 -8.70 -11.10 13.51
CA ALA A 11 -9.69 -10.34 14.25
C ALA A 11 -9.48 -8.83 14.00
N ALA A 12 -10.55 -8.13 13.65
CA ALA A 12 -10.52 -6.67 13.52
C ALA A 12 -10.33 -6.04 14.92
N PRO A 13 -9.29 -5.22 15.15
CA PRO A 13 -9.09 -4.59 16.45
C PRO A 13 -10.13 -3.49 16.71
N ASP A 14 -10.49 -3.29 17.98
CA ASP A 14 -11.25 -2.11 18.39
C ASP A 14 -10.35 -0.86 18.33
N ILE A 15 -10.63 0.03 17.39
CA ILE A 15 -9.91 1.30 17.23
C ILE A 15 -10.62 2.49 17.90
N ALA A 16 -11.75 2.28 18.57
CA ALA A 16 -12.49 3.35 19.26
C ALA A 16 -11.64 4.11 20.29
N PRO A 17 -10.71 3.49 21.03
CA PRO A 17 -9.82 4.22 21.96
C PRO A 17 -8.98 5.31 21.29
N TYR A 18 -8.75 5.23 19.98
CA TYR A 18 -7.94 6.19 19.21
C TYR A 18 -8.78 7.28 18.52
N ALA A 19 -10.11 7.29 18.76
CA ALA A 19 -11.05 8.16 18.05
C ALA A 19 -10.78 9.66 18.21
N ALA A 20 -10.39 10.09 19.42
CA ALA A 20 -10.12 11.50 19.68
C ALA A 20 -8.93 12.03 18.88
N GLY A 21 -7.87 11.21 18.72
CA GLY A 21 -6.61 11.70 18.17
C GLY A 21 -6.05 12.87 19.00
N ASN A 22 -5.12 13.63 18.41
CA ASN A 22 -4.62 14.87 19.01
C ASN A 22 -4.24 15.94 17.97
N THR A 23 -4.61 15.72 16.72
CA THR A 23 -4.26 16.62 15.59
C THR A 23 -5.44 17.50 15.14
N GLY A 24 -6.58 17.39 15.80
CA GLY A 24 -7.85 17.97 15.33
C GLY A 24 -8.54 17.10 14.26
N ILE A 25 -7.89 16.01 13.83
CA ILE A 25 -8.43 15.05 12.86
C ILE A 25 -8.72 13.73 13.61
N PRO A 26 -9.96 13.24 13.67
CA PRO A 26 -10.29 11.99 14.35
C PRO A 26 -9.43 10.82 13.85
N TYR A 27 -9.03 9.94 14.77
CA TYR A 27 -8.21 8.75 14.48
C TYR A 27 -6.80 9.05 13.94
N VAL A 28 -6.30 10.28 14.17
CA VAL A 28 -4.94 10.68 13.81
C VAL A 28 -4.24 11.20 15.06
N THR A 29 -3.18 10.50 15.45
CA THR A 29 -2.39 10.86 16.62
C THR A 29 -0.95 11.14 16.23
N SER A 30 -0.43 12.30 16.63
CA SER A 30 0.93 12.74 16.37
C SER A 30 1.70 12.85 17.66
N PHE A 31 2.88 12.25 17.72
CA PHE A 31 3.81 12.31 18.84
C PHE A 31 5.00 13.19 18.42
N ASP A 32 5.17 14.32 19.09
CA ASP A 32 6.28 15.23 18.87
C ASP A 32 7.36 15.00 19.95
N SER A 33 8.59 14.80 19.53
CA SER A 33 9.72 14.63 20.45
C SER A 33 10.21 15.94 21.07
N GLY A 34 9.77 17.09 20.56
CA GLY A 34 10.31 18.41 20.90
C GLY A 34 11.71 18.67 20.34
N ARG A 35 12.29 17.78 19.55
CA ARG A 35 13.61 17.89 18.94
C ARG A 35 13.48 17.98 17.41
N PRO A 36 14.34 18.76 16.73
CA PRO A 36 14.36 18.80 15.26
C PRO A 36 14.56 17.39 14.67
N GLY A 37 13.83 17.08 13.62
CA GLY A 37 13.89 15.80 12.92
C GLY A 37 12.78 15.64 11.90
N ARG A 38 12.72 14.46 11.27
CA ARG A 38 11.73 14.15 10.25
C ARG A 38 10.34 13.94 10.83
N HIS A 39 9.33 14.32 10.07
CA HIS A 39 7.96 13.91 10.33
C HIS A 39 7.68 12.58 9.63
N VAL A 40 7.45 11.54 10.40
CA VAL A 40 7.20 10.16 9.93
C VAL A 40 5.72 9.83 10.10
N LEU A 41 5.09 9.31 9.05
CA LEU A 41 3.70 8.86 9.08
C LEU A 41 3.63 7.36 8.80
N VAL A 42 2.94 6.62 9.66
CA VAL A 42 2.47 5.26 9.37
C VAL A 42 0.95 5.34 9.17
N ASN A 43 0.52 5.07 7.95
CA ASN A 43 -0.88 5.09 7.55
C ASN A 43 -1.42 3.66 7.42
N ALA A 44 -2.66 3.47 7.83
CA ALA A 44 -3.38 2.21 7.69
C ALA A 44 -4.84 2.47 7.33
N LEU A 45 -5.52 1.44 6.86
CA LEU A 45 -6.93 1.50 6.50
C LEU A 45 -7.22 2.52 5.37
N ALA A 46 -6.36 2.61 4.36
CA ALA A 46 -6.77 3.25 3.10
C ALA A 46 -8.02 2.55 2.53
N HIS A 47 -8.11 1.24 2.77
CA HIS A 47 -9.31 0.44 2.54
C HIS A 47 -9.77 -0.21 3.86
N GLY A 48 -11.07 -0.16 4.13
CA GLY A 48 -11.62 -0.57 5.41
C GLY A 48 -11.53 -2.08 5.72
N ASN A 49 -11.27 -2.91 4.73
CA ASN A 49 -11.13 -4.36 4.88
C ASN A 49 -9.67 -4.84 5.03
N GLU A 50 -8.70 -3.94 5.12
CA GLU A 50 -7.28 -4.26 5.24
C GLU A 50 -6.84 -4.28 6.71
N LEU A 51 -7.20 -5.35 7.42
CA LEU A 51 -7.07 -5.45 8.87
C LEU A 51 -5.62 -5.40 9.37
N CYS A 52 -4.66 -5.87 8.57
CA CYS A 52 -3.25 -5.97 8.95
C CYS A 52 -2.67 -4.62 9.39
N GLY A 53 -3.04 -3.53 8.69
CA GLY A 53 -2.61 -2.18 9.04
C GLY A 53 -3.23 -1.71 10.36
N ALA A 54 -4.52 -1.99 10.59
CA ALA A 54 -5.18 -1.64 11.85
C ALA A 54 -4.57 -2.37 13.05
N ILE A 55 -4.29 -3.68 12.90
CA ILE A 55 -3.61 -4.50 13.92
C ILE A 55 -2.21 -3.93 14.22
N THR A 56 -1.49 -3.53 13.16
CA THR A 56 -0.15 -2.94 13.31
C THR A 56 -0.19 -1.62 14.09
N LEU A 57 -1.10 -0.70 13.74
CA LEU A 57 -1.20 0.57 14.47
C LEU A 57 -1.65 0.38 15.92
N ASP A 58 -2.62 -0.51 16.17
CA ASP A 58 -3.07 -0.84 17.53
C ASP A 58 -1.91 -1.33 18.40
N GLU A 59 -1.04 -2.19 17.87
CA GLU A 59 0.15 -2.66 18.59
C GLU A 59 1.18 -1.54 18.82
N LEU A 60 1.42 -0.67 17.83
CA LEU A 60 2.31 0.48 18.01
C LEU A 60 1.80 1.44 19.11
N PHE A 61 0.48 1.67 19.18
CA PHE A 61 -0.15 2.45 20.23
C PHE A 61 0.04 1.78 21.61
N ARG A 62 -0.25 0.49 21.71
CA ARG A 62 -0.12 -0.27 22.97
C ARG A 62 1.31 -0.32 23.48
N ARG A 63 2.29 -0.39 22.59
CA ARG A 63 3.72 -0.31 22.97
C ARG A 63 4.19 1.10 23.30
N GLY A 64 3.35 2.11 23.11
CA GLY A 64 3.68 3.47 23.45
C GLY A 64 4.88 4.04 22.70
N ILE A 65 5.05 3.68 21.41
CA ILE A 65 6.18 4.14 20.60
C ILE A 65 6.20 5.65 20.51
N ARG A 66 7.39 6.23 20.70
CA ARG A 66 7.65 7.68 20.64
C ARG A 66 8.89 7.95 19.80
N PRO A 67 8.90 9.02 18.99
CA PRO A 67 10.08 9.38 18.22
C PRO A 67 11.17 9.97 19.11
N LEU A 68 12.43 9.63 18.83
CA LEU A 68 13.59 10.23 19.49
C LEU A 68 13.86 11.67 19.04
N ALA A 69 13.54 11.96 17.77
CA ALA A 69 13.64 13.27 17.14
C ALA A 69 12.54 13.41 16.09
N GLY A 70 12.10 14.65 15.80
CA GLY A 70 11.01 14.91 14.87
C GLY A 70 9.66 14.46 15.41
N LYS A 71 8.82 13.99 14.50
CA LYS A 71 7.43 13.60 14.77
C LYS A 71 7.12 12.19 14.24
N LEU A 72 6.28 11.46 14.97
CA LEU A 72 5.65 10.23 14.51
C LEU A 72 4.14 10.42 14.50
N THR A 73 3.50 10.25 13.38
CA THR A 73 2.05 10.22 13.26
C THR A 73 1.56 8.82 12.93
N LEU A 74 0.55 8.36 13.65
CA LEU A 74 -0.20 7.13 13.38
C LEU A 74 -1.60 7.53 12.90
N CYS A 75 -2.00 7.05 11.72
CA CYS A 75 -3.23 7.44 11.06
C CYS A 75 -4.06 6.23 10.64
N PHE A 76 -5.28 6.10 11.16
CA PHE A 76 -6.31 5.26 10.57
C PHE A 76 -7.08 6.10 9.54
N ALA A 77 -6.87 5.83 8.26
CA ALA A 77 -7.37 6.69 7.18
C ALA A 77 -8.90 6.57 6.99
N ASN A 78 -9.38 5.51 6.39
CA ASN A 78 -10.80 5.33 6.03
C ASN A 78 -11.59 4.59 7.11
N VAL A 79 -11.74 5.21 8.28
CA VAL A 79 -12.46 4.63 9.42
C VAL A 79 -13.93 4.39 9.11
N ALA A 80 -14.54 5.23 8.24
CA ALA A 80 -15.94 5.05 7.85
C ALA A 80 -16.16 3.71 7.13
N ALA A 81 -15.25 3.32 6.26
CA ALA A 81 -15.26 2.03 5.60
C ALA A 81 -14.95 0.89 6.59
N TYR A 82 -13.93 1.05 7.44
CA TYR A 82 -13.55 0.04 8.44
C TYR A 82 -14.69 -0.33 9.38
N ARG A 83 -15.47 0.64 9.83
CA ARG A 83 -16.64 0.41 10.70
C ARG A 83 -17.74 -0.45 10.08
N ARG A 84 -17.70 -0.64 8.76
CA ARG A 84 -18.59 -1.52 8.00
C ARG A 84 -18.04 -2.93 7.82
N PHE A 85 -16.85 -3.22 8.38
CA PHE A 85 -16.25 -4.54 8.23
C PHE A 85 -17.10 -5.60 8.88
N ASP A 86 -17.47 -6.59 8.07
CA ASP A 86 -18.23 -7.78 8.48
C ASP A 86 -17.49 -9.02 7.96
N PRO A 87 -17.04 -9.92 8.85
CA PRO A 87 -16.39 -11.16 8.43
C PRO A 87 -17.24 -12.05 7.50
N ALA A 88 -18.57 -11.90 7.53
CA ALA A 88 -19.47 -12.62 6.63
C ALA A 88 -19.49 -12.02 5.20
N SER A 89 -19.10 -10.75 5.05
CA SER A 89 -19.04 -10.04 3.78
C SER A 89 -17.80 -9.16 3.70
N PRO A 90 -16.60 -9.71 3.86
CA PRO A 90 -15.39 -8.94 4.21
C PRO A 90 -14.90 -8.01 3.09
N THR A 91 -15.31 -8.22 1.84
CA THR A 91 -14.97 -7.35 0.71
C THR A 91 -15.85 -6.10 0.63
N ALA A 92 -17.02 -6.09 1.27
CA ALA A 92 -18.00 -5.01 1.16
C ALA A 92 -17.53 -3.70 1.80
N SER A 93 -16.62 -3.78 2.78
CA SER A 93 -16.10 -2.64 3.51
C SER A 93 -14.82 -2.03 2.91
N ARG A 94 -14.48 -2.35 1.65
CA ARG A 94 -13.29 -1.77 1.01
C ARG A 94 -13.33 -0.23 1.02
N PHE A 95 -14.45 0.37 0.65
CA PHE A 95 -14.70 1.80 0.71
C PHE A 95 -16.18 2.09 0.92
N VAL A 96 -16.53 3.35 1.18
CA VAL A 96 -17.92 3.82 1.34
C VAL A 96 -18.51 4.19 -0.01
N ASP A 97 -17.87 5.14 -0.71
CA ASP A 97 -18.32 5.69 -1.98
C ASP A 97 -17.33 5.39 -3.11
N GLU A 98 -16.03 5.55 -2.87
CA GLU A 98 -14.99 5.41 -3.89
C GLU A 98 -13.63 5.01 -3.28
N ASP A 99 -12.68 4.56 -4.13
CA ASP A 99 -11.37 4.11 -3.68
C ASP A 99 -10.52 5.29 -3.14
N PHE A 100 -10.32 5.34 -1.82
CA PHE A 100 -9.53 6.37 -1.12
C PHE A 100 -8.12 6.53 -1.72
N ASN A 101 -7.56 5.45 -2.22
CA ASN A 101 -6.20 5.45 -2.77
C ASN A 101 -6.16 5.71 -4.29
N ARG A 102 -7.15 6.51 -4.80
CA ARG A 102 -7.22 7.04 -6.17
C ARG A 102 -7.51 8.54 -6.20
N LEU A 103 -7.44 9.20 -5.04
CA LEU A 103 -7.92 10.58 -4.86
C LEU A 103 -6.81 11.60 -4.68
N TRP A 104 -5.55 11.16 -4.61
CA TRP A 104 -4.43 11.96 -4.11
C TRP A 104 -3.70 12.76 -5.21
N ASP A 105 -4.46 13.29 -6.17
CA ASP A 105 -3.97 14.32 -7.09
C ASP A 105 -4.62 15.68 -6.79
N ALA A 106 -3.93 16.78 -7.16
CA ALA A 106 -4.38 18.13 -6.86
C ALA A 106 -5.75 18.45 -7.47
N ALA A 107 -6.00 18.03 -8.72
CA ALA A 107 -7.26 18.30 -9.41
C ALA A 107 -8.46 17.64 -8.71
N THR A 108 -8.27 16.41 -8.23
CA THR A 108 -9.29 15.68 -7.46
C THR A 108 -9.50 16.33 -6.07
N LEU A 109 -8.42 16.60 -5.33
CA LEU A 109 -8.49 17.17 -3.98
C LEU A 109 -9.08 18.58 -3.98
N ASP A 110 -8.76 19.42 -4.97
CA ASP A 110 -9.26 20.79 -5.12
C ASP A 110 -10.60 20.87 -5.87
N GLY A 111 -11.04 19.75 -6.45
CA GLY A 111 -12.26 19.64 -7.25
C GLY A 111 -13.55 19.80 -6.42
N LYS A 112 -14.69 19.87 -7.12
CA LYS A 112 -16.01 20.07 -6.50
C LYS A 112 -16.74 18.77 -6.13
N ARG A 113 -16.24 17.61 -6.58
CA ARG A 113 -16.82 16.31 -6.29
C ARG A 113 -16.84 16.06 -4.78
N GLN A 114 -17.84 15.33 -4.31
CA GLN A 114 -18.02 14.99 -2.91
C GLN A 114 -18.13 13.47 -2.76
N SER A 115 -17.43 12.92 -1.78
CA SER A 115 -17.57 11.55 -1.29
C SER A 115 -17.05 11.47 0.14
N ALA A 116 -17.36 10.41 0.85
CA ALA A 116 -16.84 10.16 2.18
C ALA A 116 -15.30 10.10 2.18
N GLU A 117 -14.73 9.38 1.21
CA GLU A 117 -13.29 9.23 1.06
C GLU A 117 -12.62 10.55 0.68
N LEU A 118 -13.21 11.32 -0.23
CA LEU A 118 -12.64 12.59 -0.65
C LEU A 118 -12.69 13.65 0.47
N ALA A 119 -13.77 13.70 1.25
CA ALA A 119 -13.85 14.53 2.45
C ALA A 119 -12.76 14.16 3.45
N ARG A 120 -12.51 12.86 3.64
CA ARG A 120 -11.46 12.36 4.52
C ARG A 120 -10.06 12.67 3.99
N ALA A 121 -9.81 12.49 2.70
CA ALA A 121 -8.52 12.82 2.07
C ALA A 121 -8.21 14.32 2.20
N ARG A 122 -9.20 15.20 1.98
CA ARG A 122 -9.07 16.65 2.17
C ARG A 122 -8.75 17.02 3.62
N ALA A 123 -9.39 16.36 4.59
CA ALA A 123 -9.11 16.58 6.01
C ALA A 123 -7.68 16.16 6.40
N LEU A 124 -7.15 15.09 5.78
CA LEU A 124 -5.80 14.59 6.02
C LEU A 124 -4.71 15.37 5.29
N ARG A 125 -5.04 15.99 4.15
CA ARG A 125 -4.07 16.66 3.26
C ARG A 125 -3.13 17.64 3.98
N PRO A 126 -3.62 18.59 4.83
CA PRO A 126 -2.73 19.53 5.51
C PRO A 126 -1.69 18.86 6.41
N LEU A 127 -2.03 17.72 7.02
CA LEU A 127 -1.09 16.94 7.82
C LEU A 127 -0.10 16.21 6.89
N VAL A 128 -0.58 15.55 5.82
CA VAL A 128 0.26 14.85 4.85
C VAL A 128 1.28 15.78 4.20
N ASP A 129 0.91 17.05 3.96
CA ASP A 129 1.81 18.07 3.43
C ASP A 129 3.03 18.33 4.34
N THR A 130 2.95 18.03 5.63
CA THR A 130 4.06 18.20 6.58
C THR A 130 4.93 16.94 6.71
N VAL A 131 4.52 15.79 6.16
CA VAL A 131 5.19 14.50 6.31
C VAL A 131 6.42 14.41 5.42
N ASP A 132 7.53 13.92 5.97
CA ASP A 132 8.77 13.65 5.23
C ASP A 132 8.86 12.19 4.75
N LEU A 133 8.46 11.26 5.61
CA LEU A 133 8.52 9.82 5.32
C LEU A 133 7.16 9.16 5.60
N LEU A 134 6.62 8.47 4.61
CA LEU A 134 5.35 7.76 4.69
C LEU A 134 5.54 6.25 4.51
N LEU A 135 4.93 5.46 5.38
CA LEU A 135 4.60 4.06 5.14
C LEU A 135 3.08 3.90 5.07
N ASP A 136 2.58 3.41 3.94
CA ASP A 136 1.17 3.11 3.71
C ASP A 136 0.97 1.58 3.73
N LEU A 137 0.27 1.08 4.76
CA LEU A 137 0.08 -0.35 5.00
C LEU A 137 -1.16 -0.85 4.28
N HIS A 138 -0.96 -1.74 3.33
CA HIS A 138 -1.99 -2.37 2.52
C HIS A 138 -1.89 -3.89 2.53
N SER A 139 -2.90 -4.52 1.96
CA SER A 139 -2.93 -5.94 1.65
C SER A 139 -3.74 -6.18 0.37
N MET A 140 -3.76 -7.41 -0.11
CA MET A 140 -4.36 -7.76 -1.39
C MET A 140 -5.59 -8.65 -1.21
N GLN A 141 -6.58 -8.48 -2.07
CA GLN A 141 -7.80 -9.28 -2.05
C GLN A 141 -7.53 -10.77 -2.34
N GLN A 142 -6.55 -11.03 -3.18
CA GLN A 142 -6.16 -12.39 -3.57
C GLN A 142 -4.81 -12.78 -2.96
N ALA A 143 -4.60 -14.07 -2.77
CA ALA A 143 -3.32 -14.60 -2.36
C ALA A 143 -2.28 -14.33 -3.45
N SER A 144 -1.43 -13.34 -3.21
CA SER A 144 -0.31 -12.93 -4.06
C SER A 144 0.94 -12.76 -3.20
N PRO A 145 2.13 -12.99 -3.74
CA PRO A 145 3.34 -12.74 -2.99
C PRO A 145 3.41 -11.27 -2.54
N PRO A 146 3.84 -11.00 -1.29
CA PRO A 146 3.97 -9.65 -0.78
C PRO A 146 4.96 -8.81 -1.60
N LEU A 147 4.67 -7.52 -1.73
CA LEU A 147 5.53 -6.60 -2.47
C LEU A 147 5.45 -5.17 -1.90
N MET A 148 6.46 -4.35 -2.22
CA MET A 148 6.53 -2.95 -1.83
C MET A 148 6.56 -2.05 -3.07
N LEU A 149 5.60 -1.15 -3.17
CA LEU A 149 5.57 -0.13 -4.22
C LEU A 149 6.43 1.06 -3.80
N ALA A 150 7.55 1.28 -4.50
CA ALA A 150 8.50 2.35 -4.20
C ALA A 150 8.42 3.53 -5.20
N GLY A 151 7.66 3.40 -6.30
CA GLY A 151 7.61 4.39 -7.37
C GLY A 151 8.93 4.53 -8.12
N LEU A 152 9.04 5.57 -8.96
CA LEU A 152 10.21 5.74 -9.84
C LEU A 152 11.37 6.48 -9.16
N ALA A 153 11.12 7.27 -8.11
CA ALA A 153 12.15 8.07 -7.47
C ALA A 153 13.14 7.21 -6.67
N ASP A 154 14.43 7.38 -6.88
CA ASP A 154 15.50 6.58 -6.25
C ASP A 154 15.53 6.74 -4.72
N LYS A 155 15.09 7.86 -4.18
CA LYS A 155 14.94 8.09 -2.73
C LYS A 155 14.01 7.08 -2.06
N SER A 156 12.91 6.72 -2.72
CA SER A 156 11.96 5.72 -2.21
C SER A 156 12.52 4.30 -2.36
N LEU A 157 13.23 4.01 -3.45
CA LEU A 157 13.95 2.74 -3.60
C LEU A 157 15.02 2.59 -2.50
N ALA A 158 15.80 3.63 -2.23
CA ALA A 158 16.82 3.62 -1.16
C ALA A 158 16.17 3.39 0.21
N LEU A 159 15.01 4.01 0.48
CA LEU A 159 14.25 3.77 1.71
C LEU A 159 13.74 2.32 1.78
N ALA A 160 13.18 1.77 0.70
CA ALA A 160 12.71 0.39 0.62
C ALA A 160 13.83 -0.63 0.91
N ARG A 161 15.02 -0.39 0.35
CA ARG A 161 16.22 -1.22 0.60
C ARG A 161 16.67 -1.14 2.06
N ARG A 162 16.57 0.01 2.72
CA ARG A 162 16.87 0.14 4.15
C ARG A 162 15.84 -0.58 5.03
N VAL A 163 14.58 -0.59 4.65
CA VAL A 163 13.52 -1.37 5.32
C VAL A 163 13.79 -2.87 5.16
N GLY A 164 14.19 -3.33 3.99
CA GLY A 164 14.69 -4.67 3.72
C GLY A 164 13.61 -5.77 3.63
N VAL A 165 12.33 -5.44 3.77
CA VAL A 165 11.18 -6.35 3.58
C VAL A 165 10.03 -5.60 2.92
N PRO A 166 9.14 -6.29 2.17
CA PRO A 166 9.25 -7.67 1.68
C PRO A 166 10.37 -7.86 0.65
N GLU A 167 10.50 -9.09 0.13
CA GLU A 167 11.52 -9.46 -0.87
C GLU A 167 11.41 -8.67 -2.17
N ILE A 168 10.17 -8.37 -2.61
CA ILE A 168 9.94 -7.75 -3.91
C ILE A 168 9.67 -6.25 -3.74
N ILE A 169 10.45 -5.45 -4.46
CA ILE A 169 10.22 -4.01 -4.63
C ILE A 169 9.74 -3.79 -6.06
N VAL A 170 8.60 -3.11 -6.21
CA VAL A 170 8.05 -2.73 -7.52
C VAL A 170 8.25 -1.24 -7.73
N ARG A 171 8.84 -0.89 -8.86
CA ARG A 171 8.96 0.50 -9.32
C ARG A 171 7.91 0.74 -10.40
N ASP A 172 6.94 1.60 -10.11
CA ASP A 172 5.87 1.95 -11.04
C ASP A 172 5.64 3.47 -11.12
N ALA A 173 5.04 3.90 -12.21
CA ALA A 173 4.70 5.31 -12.45
C ALA A 173 3.39 5.76 -11.81
N GLY A 174 2.73 4.90 -11.02
CA GLY A 174 1.42 5.20 -10.45
C GLY A 174 0.29 4.35 -11.03
N HIS A 175 -0.96 4.75 -10.85
CA HIS A 175 -2.15 4.03 -11.28
C HIS A 175 -2.99 4.87 -12.24
N ALA A 176 -3.40 4.29 -13.37
CA ALA A 176 -4.17 5.01 -14.40
C ALA A 176 -5.53 5.54 -13.89
N ALA A 177 -6.13 4.87 -12.90
CA ALA A 177 -7.43 5.26 -12.34
C ALA A 177 -7.37 6.37 -11.28
N GLY A 178 -6.18 6.94 -10.99
CA GLY A 178 -5.99 8.02 -10.03
C GLY A 178 -4.76 7.84 -9.14
N ALA A 179 -4.33 8.93 -8.51
CA ALA A 179 -3.13 8.94 -7.69
C ALA A 179 -3.35 8.28 -6.32
N ARG A 180 -2.38 7.51 -5.87
CA ARG A 180 -2.34 6.92 -4.52
C ARG A 180 -1.74 7.93 -3.53
N LEU A 181 -2.01 7.77 -2.23
CA LEU A 181 -1.40 8.57 -1.17
C LEU A 181 0.14 8.60 -1.29
N ARG A 182 0.76 7.44 -1.56
CA ARG A 182 2.21 7.37 -1.74
C ARG A 182 2.73 8.14 -2.97
N ASP A 183 1.88 8.46 -3.95
CA ASP A 183 2.24 9.21 -5.16
C ASP A 183 1.97 10.72 -5.01
N TYR A 184 1.45 11.16 -3.86
CA TYR A 184 1.04 12.54 -3.62
C TYR A 184 2.22 13.51 -3.45
N GLY A 185 2.16 14.61 -4.16
CA GLY A 185 3.03 15.77 -3.97
C GLY A 185 4.52 15.44 -3.97
N GLY A 186 5.22 15.91 -2.95
CA GLY A 186 6.66 15.72 -2.81
C GLY A 186 7.13 14.25 -2.68
N PHE A 187 6.24 13.29 -2.43
CA PHE A 187 6.63 11.88 -2.38
C PHE A 187 6.99 11.35 -3.78
N ALA A 188 6.25 11.76 -4.81
CA ALA A 188 6.53 11.36 -6.19
C ALA A 188 7.59 12.25 -6.86
N ASP A 189 7.75 13.50 -6.44
CA ASP A 189 8.71 14.45 -7.01
C ASP A 189 10.15 14.03 -6.69
N PRO A 190 10.99 13.69 -7.69
CA PRO A 190 12.38 13.27 -7.46
C PRO A 190 13.26 14.37 -6.83
N ALA A 191 12.92 15.65 -7.01
CA ALA A 191 13.67 16.77 -6.44
C ALA A 191 13.33 17.02 -4.95
N SER A 192 12.21 16.49 -4.45
CA SER A 192 11.82 16.61 -3.05
C SER A 192 12.56 15.61 -2.17
N PRO A 193 12.93 15.95 -0.92
CA PRO A 193 13.53 15.01 0.04
C PRO A 193 12.51 14.02 0.64
N LYS A 194 11.22 14.23 0.42
CA LYS A 194 10.14 13.38 0.95
C LYS A 194 10.11 12.03 0.24
N ALA A 195 9.87 10.95 0.97
CA ALA A 195 9.79 9.60 0.42
C ALA A 195 8.58 8.83 0.99
N ALA A 196 7.97 8.00 0.16
CA ALA A 196 6.85 7.18 0.55
C ALA A 196 6.98 5.75 0.02
N LEU A 197 6.54 4.82 0.84
CA LEU A 197 6.42 3.40 0.53
C LEU A 197 4.98 2.96 0.75
N LEU A 198 4.47 2.11 -0.14
CA LEU A 198 3.24 1.36 0.06
C LEU A 198 3.59 -0.12 0.08
N VAL A 199 3.18 -0.84 1.11
CA VAL A 199 3.43 -2.27 1.20
C VAL A 199 2.12 -3.04 1.03
N GLU A 200 2.13 -4.00 0.13
CA GLU A 200 1.11 -5.03 -0.04
C GLU A 200 1.54 -6.28 0.72
N CYS A 201 1.01 -6.46 1.92
CA CYS A 201 1.54 -7.42 2.90
C CYS A 201 1.15 -8.88 2.64
N GLY A 202 0.28 -9.16 1.67
CA GLY A 202 -0.27 -10.49 1.38
C GLY A 202 -1.78 -10.46 1.29
N GLN A 203 -2.44 -11.60 1.38
CA GLN A 203 -3.90 -11.68 1.32
C GLN A 203 -4.53 -11.01 2.57
N HIS A 204 -5.62 -10.27 2.38
CA HIS A 204 -6.22 -9.36 3.39
C HIS A 204 -6.34 -9.95 4.80
N TRP A 205 -6.71 -11.23 4.91
CA TRP A 205 -7.19 -11.80 6.18
C TRP A 205 -6.35 -12.97 6.67
N GLU A 206 -5.25 -13.30 5.99
CA GLU A 206 -4.30 -14.34 6.42
C GLU A 206 -3.40 -13.81 7.55
N ARG A 207 -3.09 -14.67 8.53
CA ARG A 207 -2.22 -14.33 9.65
C ARG A 207 -0.82 -13.84 9.23
N PRO A 208 -0.13 -14.47 8.26
CA PRO A 208 1.18 -14.00 7.80
C PRO A 208 1.16 -12.56 7.26
N THR A 209 0.00 -12.08 6.77
CA THR A 209 -0.15 -10.70 6.28
C THR A 209 -0.03 -9.67 7.41
N ALA A 210 -0.61 -9.96 8.58
CA ALA A 210 -0.47 -9.10 9.76
C ALA A 210 0.96 -9.15 10.32
N GLU A 211 1.58 -10.33 10.31
CA GLU A 211 2.98 -10.51 10.75
C GLU A 211 3.94 -9.69 9.88
N LEU A 212 3.77 -9.73 8.56
CA LEU A 212 4.59 -8.94 7.63
C LEU A 212 4.33 -7.43 7.76
N ALA A 213 3.07 -7.00 7.92
CA ALA A 213 2.74 -5.59 8.14
C ALA A 213 3.45 -5.05 9.37
N MET A 214 3.41 -5.82 10.48
CA MET A 214 4.09 -5.50 11.72
C MET A 214 5.61 -5.44 11.54
N ALA A 215 6.21 -6.45 10.94
CA ALA A 215 7.65 -6.50 10.68
C ALA A 215 8.09 -5.31 9.80
N THR A 216 7.31 -4.99 8.75
CA THR A 216 7.59 -3.86 7.86
C THR A 216 7.51 -2.52 8.61
N ALA A 217 6.48 -2.33 9.45
CA ALA A 217 6.35 -1.10 10.23
C ALA A 217 7.53 -0.90 11.19
N TRP A 218 7.95 -1.93 11.94
CA TRP A 218 9.11 -1.84 12.83
C TRP A 218 10.40 -1.52 12.08
N ARG A 219 10.66 -2.18 10.96
CA ARG A 219 11.84 -1.93 10.13
C ARG A 219 11.79 -0.55 9.48
N PHE A 220 10.62 -0.07 9.08
CA PHE A 220 10.44 1.29 8.58
C PHE A 220 10.73 2.33 9.67
N LEU A 221 10.19 2.17 10.90
CA LEU A 221 10.45 3.08 12.01
C LEU A 221 11.95 3.10 12.39
N ALA A 222 12.60 1.94 12.34
CA ALA A 222 14.05 1.84 12.53
C ALA A 222 14.82 2.57 11.42
N ALA A 223 14.49 2.32 10.16
CA ALA A 223 15.11 2.95 9.00
C ALA A 223 14.84 4.47 8.93
N ALA A 224 13.70 4.93 9.45
CA ALA A 224 13.32 6.34 9.50
C ALA A 224 14.01 7.11 10.66
N GLY A 225 14.68 6.42 11.60
CA GLY A 225 15.34 7.04 12.74
C GLY A 225 14.39 7.40 13.88
N VAL A 226 13.22 6.76 13.95
CA VAL A 226 12.23 6.95 15.02
C VAL A 226 12.69 6.28 16.32
N LEU A 227 13.31 5.09 16.20
CA LEU A 227 13.70 4.25 17.33
C LEU A 227 15.11 4.56 17.83
N ALA A 228 15.43 4.14 19.05
CA ALA A 228 16.78 4.22 19.60
C ALA A 228 17.77 3.46 18.71
N PRO A 229 19.01 3.99 18.51
CA PRO A 229 19.99 3.38 17.60
C PRO A 229 20.25 1.90 17.85
N ALA A 230 20.37 1.48 19.12
CA ALA A 230 20.59 0.07 19.48
C ALA A 230 19.38 -0.81 19.11
N GLU A 231 18.17 -0.33 19.34
CA GLU A 231 16.95 -1.03 18.98
C GLU A 231 16.78 -1.12 17.46
N ALA A 232 17.00 0.00 16.75
CA ALA A 232 16.97 0.06 15.30
C ALA A 232 17.97 -0.92 14.68
N ALA A 233 19.21 -0.96 15.18
CA ALA A 233 20.23 -1.91 14.70
C ALA A 233 19.78 -3.37 14.92
N ARG A 234 19.23 -3.71 16.09
CA ARG A 234 18.72 -5.06 16.37
C ARG A 234 17.59 -5.47 15.43
N ILE A 235 16.65 -4.55 15.14
CA ILE A 235 15.54 -4.81 14.23
C ILE A 235 16.04 -5.00 12.79
N LEU A 236 16.91 -4.12 12.32
CA LEU A 236 17.41 -4.18 10.93
C LEU A 236 18.37 -5.36 10.70
N ALA A 237 19.03 -5.86 11.73
CA ALA A 237 19.88 -7.05 11.67
C ALA A 237 19.09 -8.38 11.63
N GLN A 238 17.78 -8.38 11.85
CA GLN A 238 16.97 -9.59 11.71
C GLN A 238 17.05 -10.13 10.28
N PRO A 239 17.14 -11.47 10.11
CA PRO A 239 17.23 -12.07 8.78
C PRO A 239 16.07 -11.63 7.86
N ALA A 240 16.42 -11.30 6.64
CA ALA A 240 15.46 -11.03 5.56
C ALA A 240 16.01 -11.62 4.26
N LYS A 241 15.13 -12.02 3.36
CA LYS A 241 15.55 -12.44 2.02
C LYS A 241 16.12 -11.25 1.25
N PRO A 242 17.12 -11.47 0.40
CA PRO A 242 17.63 -10.42 -0.49
C PRO A 242 16.51 -9.80 -1.32
N GLN A 243 16.45 -8.49 -1.36
CA GLN A 243 15.41 -7.79 -2.11
C GLN A 243 15.73 -7.80 -3.61
N ARG A 244 14.70 -8.06 -4.40
CA ARG A 244 14.71 -8.01 -5.86
C ARG A 244 13.82 -6.86 -6.33
N VAL A 245 14.24 -6.17 -7.37
CA VAL A 245 13.50 -5.01 -7.91
C VAL A 245 12.84 -5.41 -9.23
N VAL A 246 11.56 -5.09 -9.37
CA VAL A 246 10.81 -5.21 -10.64
C VAL A 246 10.45 -3.81 -11.12
N ALA A 247 10.90 -3.45 -12.31
CA ALA A 247 10.46 -2.23 -12.98
C ALA A 247 9.22 -2.52 -13.83
N VAL A 248 8.14 -1.79 -13.59
CA VAL A 248 6.94 -1.83 -14.44
C VAL A 248 7.25 -1.12 -15.74
N THR A 249 6.95 -1.78 -16.85
CA THR A 249 7.13 -1.24 -18.21
C THR A 249 5.81 -0.89 -18.87
N ASP A 250 4.77 -1.67 -18.59
CA ASP A 250 3.47 -1.57 -19.21
C ASP A 250 2.34 -1.88 -18.24
N ALA A 251 1.13 -1.42 -18.58
CA ALA A 251 -0.10 -1.78 -17.90
C ALA A 251 -1.16 -2.21 -18.91
N VAL A 252 -1.73 -3.38 -18.71
CA VAL A 252 -2.86 -3.86 -19.50
C VAL A 252 -4.14 -3.27 -18.92
N THR A 253 -4.78 -2.36 -19.66
CA THR A 253 -6.08 -1.80 -19.30
C THR A 253 -7.17 -2.52 -20.06
N ILE A 254 -8.23 -2.94 -19.38
CA ILE A 254 -9.37 -3.64 -19.93
C ILE A 254 -10.15 -2.68 -20.83
N ALA A 255 -10.26 -3.00 -22.12
CA ALA A 255 -10.95 -2.17 -23.09
C ALA A 255 -12.42 -2.58 -23.29
N ASN A 256 -12.75 -3.85 -23.05
CA ASN A 256 -14.06 -4.44 -23.34
C ASN A 256 -14.66 -5.11 -22.07
N ASP A 257 -15.92 -5.53 -22.18
CA ASP A 257 -16.66 -6.10 -21.03
C ASP A 257 -16.36 -7.61 -20.82
N ARG A 258 -15.68 -8.26 -21.76
CA ARG A 258 -15.29 -9.67 -21.68
C ARG A 258 -13.76 -9.80 -21.66
N PHE A 259 -13.20 -9.61 -20.51
CA PHE A 259 -11.78 -9.85 -20.26
C PHE A 259 -11.58 -11.13 -19.45
N GLU A 260 -10.68 -12.00 -19.88
CA GLU A 260 -10.33 -13.22 -19.17
C GLU A 260 -8.82 -13.51 -19.30
N PHE A 261 -8.21 -13.93 -18.20
CA PHE A 261 -6.86 -14.46 -18.21
C PHE A 261 -6.84 -15.89 -18.75
N THR A 262 -5.75 -16.29 -19.40
CA THR A 262 -5.55 -17.67 -19.88
C THR A 262 -5.30 -18.65 -18.75
N GLU A 263 -4.79 -18.18 -17.63
CA GLU A 263 -4.46 -18.96 -16.43
C GLU A 263 -4.82 -18.21 -15.15
N ASP A 264 -4.80 -18.93 -14.02
CA ASP A 264 -5.04 -18.36 -12.69
C ASP A 264 -3.78 -17.66 -12.15
N PHE A 265 -3.35 -16.58 -12.80
CA PHE A 265 -2.17 -15.82 -12.36
C PHE A 265 -2.40 -15.18 -10.98
N ARG A 266 -1.40 -15.31 -10.11
CA ARG A 266 -1.42 -14.77 -8.73
C ARG A 266 -0.53 -13.56 -8.53
N GLY A 267 0.37 -13.32 -9.49
CA GLY A 267 1.35 -12.24 -9.47
C GLY A 267 2.77 -12.74 -9.25
N LEU A 268 3.70 -12.04 -9.87
CA LEU A 268 5.14 -12.33 -9.93
C LEU A 268 5.51 -13.58 -10.74
N GLU A 269 4.57 -14.17 -11.49
CA GLU A 269 4.91 -15.16 -12.51
C GLU A 269 5.82 -14.52 -13.56
N VAL A 270 6.86 -15.24 -13.95
CA VAL A 270 7.77 -14.89 -15.03
C VAL A 270 7.39 -15.65 -16.28
N ILE A 271 6.88 -14.96 -17.27
CA ILE A 271 6.52 -15.55 -18.57
C ILE A 271 7.76 -15.54 -19.46
N ALA A 272 8.32 -16.72 -19.68
CA ALA A 272 9.65 -16.88 -20.27
C ALA A 272 9.79 -16.32 -21.69
N ARG A 273 8.74 -16.37 -22.53
CA ARG A 273 8.83 -15.99 -23.94
C ARG A 273 7.94 -14.79 -24.28
N ALA A 274 8.50 -13.88 -25.05
CA ALA A 274 7.75 -12.82 -25.74
C ALA A 274 6.63 -13.43 -26.63
N GLY A 275 5.53 -12.69 -26.76
CA GLY A 275 4.39 -13.12 -27.57
C GLY A 275 3.49 -14.19 -26.94
N THR A 276 3.79 -14.65 -25.70
CA THR A 276 2.91 -15.58 -24.96
C THR A 276 1.58 -14.89 -24.67
N VAL A 277 0.45 -15.53 -25.01
CA VAL A 277 -0.89 -15.04 -24.69
C VAL A 277 -1.16 -15.22 -23.21
N ILE A 278 -1.48 -14.14 -22.53
CA ILE A 278 -1.77 -14.12 -21.07
C ILE A 278 -3.24 -13.81 -20.77
N ALA A 279 -3.96 -13.22 -21.72
CA ALA A 279 -5.36 -12.89 -21.58
C ALA A 279 -6.04 -12.71 -22.92
N HIS A 280 -7.37 -12.68 -22.91
CA HIS A 280 -8.24 -12.26 -24.02
C HIS A 280 -9.12 -11.09 -23.57
N ASP A 281 -9.23 -10.05 -24.40
CA ASP A 281 -10.10 -8.89 -24.19
C ASP A 281 -11.11 -8.82 -25.36
N ASP A 282 -12.27 -9.43 -25.16
CA ASP A 282 -13.30 -9.66 -26.20
C ASP A 282 -12.76 -10.37 -27.46
N GLY A 283 -11.98 -11.44 -27.24
CA GLY A 283 -11.34 -12.22 -28.30
C GLY A 283 -10.00 -11.65 -28.80
N ARG A 284 -9.65 -10.41 -28.46
CA ARG A 284 -8.34 -9.86 -28.75
C ARG A 284 -7.31 -10.45 -27.80
N GLU A 285 -6.27 -11.09 -28.31
CA GLU A 285 -5.18 -11.63 -27.52
C GLU A 285 -4.33 -10.52 -26.92
N ILE A 286 -4.06 -10.63 -25.61
CA ILE A 286 -3.10 -9.83 -24.87
C ILE A 286 -1.84 -10.67 -24.67
N ARG A 287 -0.72 -10.20 -25.20
CA ARG A 287 0.54 -10.94 -25.24
C ARG A 287 1.63 -10.24 -24.45
N THR A 288 2.57 -11.03 -23.92
CA THR A 288 3.80 -10.50 -23.31
C THR A 288 4.66 -9.80 -24.35
N PRO A 289 5.16 -8.56 -24.08
CA PRO A 289 5.92 -7.79 -25.06
C PRO A 289 7.39 -8.23 -25.19
N TYR A 290 7.92 -9.03 -24.25
CA TYR A 290 9.32 -9.46 -24.21
C TYR A 290 9.50 -10.74 -23.39
N ASP A 291 10.68 -11.35 -23.51
CA ASP A 291 11.08 -12.52 -22.71
C ASP A 291 11.21 -12.18 -21.24
N ASP A 292 10.99 -13.16 -20.34
CA ASP A 292 11.03 -13.02 -18.90
C ASP A 292 10.12 -11.91 -18.36
N CYS A 293 8.93 -11.78 -18.97
CA CYS A 293 7.93 -10.79 -18.57
C CYS A 293 7.30 -11.17 -17.22
N VAL A 294 7.41 -10.28 -16.25
CA VAL A 294 6.85 -10.44 -14.90
C VAL A 294 5.42 -9.90 -14.87
N LEU A 295 4.48 -10.71 -14.41
CA LEU A 295 3.08 -10.28 -14.19
C LEU A 295 2.95 -9.71 -12.77
N ILE A 296 2.50 -8.46 -12.64
CA ILE A 296 2.44 -7.75 -11.36
C ILE A 296 0.98 -7.45 -11.01
N MET A 297 0.53 -8.00 -9.87
CA MET A 297 -0.79 -7.77 -9.30
C MET A 297 -1.94 -7.97 -10.31
N PRO A 298 -2.11 -9.19 -10.90
CA PRO A 298 -3.25 -9.47 -11.77
C PRO A 298 -4.56 -9.27 -10.98
N SER A 299 -5.48 -8.50 -11.57
CA SER A 299 -6.76 -8.16 -10.95
C SER A 299 -7.77 -9.29 -11.08
N ARG A 300 -8.57 -9.51 -10.06
CA ARG A 300 -9.78 -10.35 -10.14
C ARG A 300 -11.04 -9.52 -10.41
N ARG A 301 -10.93 -8.21 -10.28
CA ARG A 301 -12.00 -7.28 -10.62
C ARG A 301 -11.79 -6.80 -12.07
N LEU A 302 -12.28 -7.61 -12.99
CA LEU A 302 -12.11 -7.42 -14.43
C LEU A 302 -13.21 -6.53 -14.98
N LEU A 303 -13.07 -5.22 -14.80
CA LEU A 303 -14.04 -4.23 -15.27
C LEU A 303 -13.38 -3.33 -16.32
N ARG A 304 -14.14 -2.96 -17.35
CA ARG A 304 -13.71 -2.03 -18.39
C ARG A 304 -13.11 -0.74 -17.79
N GLY A 305 -11.98 -0.29 -18.34
CA GLY A 305 -11.23 0.87 -17.87
C GLY A 305 -10.33 0.61 -16.65
N GLN A 306 -10.38 -0.59 -16.04
CA GLN A 306 -9.49 -0.96 -14.94
C GLN A 306 -8.20 -1.61 -15.47
N THR A 307 -7.13 -1.51 -14.69
CA THR A 307 -5.90 -2.26 -14.97
C THR A 307 -6.12 -3.73 -14.65
N ALA A 308 -5.96 -4.61 -15.65
CA ALA A 308 -5.99 -6.06 -15.46
C ALA A 308 -4.71 -6.59 -14.82
N VAL A 309 -3.55 -6.17 -15.33
CA VAL A 309 -2.22 -6.58 -14.85
C VAL A 309 -1.18 -5.56 -15.27
N ARG A 310 -0.12 -5.39 -14.48
CA ARG A 310 1.08 -4.68 -14.91
C ARG A 310 2.12 -5.67 -15.37
N LEU A 311 2.88 -5.29 -16.39
CA LEU A 311 3.98 -6.05 -16.95
C LEU A 311 5.29 -5.38 -16.55
N GLY A 312 6.31 -6.18 -16.21
CA GLY A 312 7.58 -5.64 -15.77
C GLY A 312 8.74 -6.60 -15.97
N ARG A 313 9.92 -6.10 -15.61
CA ARG A 313 11.19 -6.87 -15.63
C ARG A 313 11.87 -6.79 -14.28
N PHE A 314 12.47 -7.89 -13.85
CA PHE A 314 13.48 -7.81 -12.80
C PHE A 314 14.65 -6.96 -13.28
N THR A 315 15.10 -6.04 -12.43
CA THR A 315 16.31 -5.23 -12.68
C THR A 315 17.46 -5.75 -11.82
N ALA A 316 18.69 -5.54 -12.29
CA ALA A 316 19.90 -5.93 -11.58
C ALA A 316 20.06 -5.21 -10.23
#